data_48343898a0637a31e4221b9ad5eca6b6
#
_entry.id   48343898a0637a31e4221b9ad5eca6b6
#
_cell.length_a   1.000
_cell.length_b   1.000
_cell.length_c   1.000
_cell.angle_alpha   90.00
_cell.angle_beta   90.00
_cell.angle_gamma   90.00
#
_symmetry.space_group_name_H-M   'P 1'
#
loop_
_entity.id
_entity.type
_entity.pdbx_description
1 polymer ?
#
loop_
_entity_poly.entity_id
_entity_poly.type
_entity_poly.pdbx_seq_one_letter_code
_entity_poly.pdbx_strand_id
1 'polypeptide(L)'
;QGPPGTGKTFAAARVITALLAAGKSIGIASNSHKAVSNLLEECGKAAQQSGAQLVGIKVGGEGREPLVQSNPGLRYVANTSDARGAYKGGVVGGTAWLFSRSEWAGELDFLFIDEAGQVSLANAVAIARCARNLILLGDQMQLEQPIQGAHPGDAGLSVLQYALKDTQASRPDQPVFHPVVPPDYGLFLGETRRMHPSVCRFISESMYEGRLHSHSDCARQRIELASGKTRLITREQGIVFSPVEHEGNVQQSDEEVERVMAIYTELLGRSYTTKEGTTRPLTLHDVLFIAPYNAQVRALQAALPQGARVGSVDKFQGQEAPVCILSLCSSYGEYGARGLAFILDRNRINVAISRAQCLAVVVADPRIDGAGSLAEMRLINLFCKLCST
;
A
#
# COMPACT_ATOMS: atom_id res chain seq x y z
N GLN A 1 -8.44 -10.08 -3.04
CA GLN A 1 -7.97 -9.02 -2.14
C GLN A 1 -6.63 -9.43 -1.53
N GLY A 2 -5.65 -8.52 -1.55
CA GLY A 2 -4.31 -8.74 -0.99
C GLY A 2 -3.90 -7.65 -0.01
N PRO A 3 -4.13 -7.85 1.30
CA PRO A 3 -3.61 -6.99 2.34
C PRO A 3 -2.10 -6.77 2.28
N PRO A 4 -1.54 -5.82 3.05
CA PRO A 4 -0.12 -5.51 3.04
C PRO A 4 0.75 -6.74 3.34
N GLY A 5 1.75 -7.00 2.49
CA GLY A 5 2.74 -8.07 2.69
C GLY A 5 2.23 -9.50 2.43
N THR A 6 1.02 -9.69 1.88
CA THR A 6 0.44 -11.02 1.63
C THR A 6 0.87 -11.67 0.33
N GLY A 7 1.77 -11.05 -0.45
CA GLY A 7 2.26 -11.63 -1.70
C GLY A 7 1.26 -11.57 -2.85
N LYS A 8 0.41 -10.55 -2.93
CA LYS A 8 -0.54 -10.34 -4.03
C LYS A 8 0.10 -10.51 -5.41
N THR A 9 1.19 -9.79 -5.67
CA THR A 9 1.94 -9.84 -6.93
C THR A 9 2.52 -11.22 -7.21
N PHE A 10 3.03 -11.90 -6.18
CA PHE A 10 3.56 -13.26 -6.26
C PHE A 10 2.47 -14.28 -6.64
N ALA A 11 1.29 -14.21 -6.01
CA ALA A 11 0.16 -15.10 -6.32
C ALA A 11 -0.36 -14.82 -7.73
N ALA A 12 -0.55 -13.54 -8.10
CA ALA A 12 -1.00 -13.14 -9.43
C ALA A 12 -0.06 -13.63 -10.54
N ALA A 13 1.25 -13.50 -10.35
CA ALA A 13 2.25 -13.96 -11.33
C ALA A 13 2.13 -15.46 -11.61
N ARG A 14 1.87 -16.28 -10.59
CA ARG A 14 1.69 -17.73 -10.76
C ARG A 14 0.41 -18.07 -11.49
N VAL A 15 -0.68 -17.37 -11.20
CA VAL A 15 -1.94 -17.54 -11.94
C VAL A 15 -1.76 -17.13 -13.41
N ILE A 16 -1.12 -15.99 -13.67
CA ILE A 16 -0.84 -15.50 -15.03
C ILE A 16 0.01 -16.51 -15.79
N THR A 17 1.10 -17.00 -15.20
CA THR A 17 1.97 -17.98 -15.90
C THR A 17 1.28 -19.31 -16.14
N ALA A 18 0.43 -19.78 -15.24
CA ALA A 18 -0.37 -20.98 -15.47
C ALA A 18 -1.39 -20.80 -16.62
N LEU A 19 -2.04 -19.64 -16.70
CA LEU A 19 -2.95 -19.32 -17.80
C LEU A 19 -2.22 -19.20 -19.14
N LEU A 20 -1.02 -18.59 -19.15
CA LEU A 20 -0.16 -18.52 -20.34
C LEU A 20 0.25 -19.91 -20.81
N ALA A 21 0.62 -20.80 -19.90
CA ALA A 21 0.93 -22.20 -20.20
C ALA A 21 -0.27 -22.96 -20.76
N ALA A 22 -1.50 -22.57 -20.38
CA ALA A 22 -2.75 -23.08 -20.96
C ALA A 22 -3.14 -22.39 -22.28
N GLY A 23 -2.24 -21.62 -22.89
CA GLY A 23 -2.45 -20.97 -24.19
C GLY A 23 -3.37 -19.74 -24.15
N LYS A 24 -3.61 -19.16 -22.97
CA LYS A 24 -4.46 -17.97 -22.83
C LYS A 24 -3.71 -16.69 -23.13
N SER A 25 -4.43 -15.70 -23.68
CA SER A 25 -3.95 -14.34 -23.92
C SER A 25 -4.26 -13.45 -22.71
N ILE A 26 -3.22 -12.81 -22.16
CA ILE A 26 -3.30 -12.11 -20.88
C ILE A 26 -2.94 -10.63 -21.02
N GLY A 27 -3.81 -9.74 -20.53
CA GLY A 27 -3.52 -8.33 -20.30
C GLY A 27 -3.15 -8.07 -18.84
N ILE A 28 -2.22 -7.16 -18.61
CA ILE A 28 -1.89 -6.58 -17.29
C ILE A 28 -2.04 -5.06 -17.38
N ALA A 29 -3.00 -4.52 -16.64
CA ALA A 29 -3.28 -3.10 -16.54
C ALA A 29 -2.99 -2.57 -15.13
N SER A 30 -2.48 -1.35 -15.03
CA SER A 30 -2.36 -0.59 -13.79
C SER A 30 -2.29 0.91 -14.09
N ASN A 31 -2.45 1.76 -13.07
CA ASN A 31 -2.29 3.21 -13.20
C ASN A 31 -0.84 3.65 -13.42
N SER A 32 0.14 2.81 -13.10
CA SER A 32 1.55 3.14 -13.29
C SER A 32 2.31 2.07 -14.07
N HIS A 33 3.22 2.52 -14.95
CA HIS A 33 4.11 1.62 -15.67
C HIS A 33 5.01 0.81 -14.72
N LYS A 34 5.37 1.38 -13.56
CA LYS A 34 6.17 0.68 -12.54
C LYS A 34 5.43 -0.53 -11.96
N ALA A 35 4.14 -0.40 -11.65
CA ALA A 35 3.35 -1.52 -11.16
C ALA A 35 3.21 -2.63 -12.20
N VAL A 36 2.96 -2.25 -13.47
CA VAL A 36 2.93 -3.19 -14.61
C VAL A 36 4.27 -3.93 -14.73
N SER A 37 5.39 -3.20 -14.66
CA SER A 37 6.73 -3.79 -14.77
C SER A 37 7.04 -4.73 -13.60
N ASN A 38 6.68 -4.37 -12.38
CA ASN A 38 6.87 -5.22 -11.20
C ASN A 38 6.10 -6.55 -11.33
N LEU A 39 4.85 -6.52 -11.81
CA LEU A 39 4.07 -7.75 -12.00
C LEU A 39 4.63 -8.61 -13.15
N LEU A 40 5.04 -7.99 -14.25
CA LEU A 40 5.69 -8.70 -15.36
C LEU A 40 7.03 -9.33 -14.93
N GLU A 41 7.81 -8.66 -14.08
CA GLU A 41 9.06 -9.21 -13.54
C GLU A 41 8.79 -10.46 -12.68
N GLU A 42 7.78 -10.42 -11.82
CA GLU A 42 7.38 -11.61 -11.05
C GLU A 42 6.83 -12.73 -11.95
N CYS A 43 6.13 -12.40 -13.04
CA CYS A 43 5.74 -13.39 -14.06
C CYS A 43 6.98 -14.02 -14.73
N GLY A 44 8.00 -13.23 -15.04
CA GLY A 44 9.26 -13.73 -15.59
C GLY A 44 9.97 -14.71 -14.65
N LYS A 45 10.08 -14.36 -13.36
CA LYS A 45 10.63 -15.25 -12.32
C LYS A 45 9.82 -16.54 -12.18
N ALA A 46 8.49 -16.45 -12.17
CA ALA A 46 7.60 -17.62 -12.08
C ALA A 46 7.71 -18.53 -13.32
N ALA A 47 7.81 -17.94 -14.52
CA ALA A 47 8.02 -18.70 -15.76
C ALA A 47 9.37 -19.45 -15.75
N GLN A 48 10.46 -18.77 -15.37
CA GLN A 48 11.79 -19.39 -15.25
C GLN A 48 11.80 -20.56 -14.24
N GLN A 49 11.12 -20.41 -13.09
CA GLN A 49 11.01 -21.48 -12.09
C GLN A 49 10.29 -22.74 -12.64
N SER A 50 9.40 -22.57 -13.61
CA SER A 50 8.70 -23.69 -14.28
C SER A 50 9.39 -24.15 -15.58
N GLY A 51 10.59 -23.66 -15.89
CA GLY A 51 11.33 -23.99 -17.11
C GLY A 51 10.74 -23.36 -18.37
N ALA A 52 9.84 -22.38 -18.24
CA ALA A 52 9.22 -21.69 -19.35
C ALA A 52 9.81 -20.27 -19.54
N GLN A 53 9.49 -19.66 -20.68
CA GLN A 53 9.86 -18.28 -20.99
C GLN A 53 8.61 -17.40 -21.01
N LEU A 54 8.70 -16.22 -20.40
CA LEU A 54 7.64 -15.22 -20.50
C LEU A 54 7.69 -14.59 -21.90
N VAL A 55 6.63 -14.77 -22.69
CA VAL A 55 6.51 -14.23 -24.05
C VAL A 55 5.44 -13.16 -24.09
N GLY A 56 5.73 -12.03 -24.76
CA GLY A 56 4.74 -10.97 -24.91
C GLY A 56 5.34 -9.59 -25.18
N ILE A 57 4.60 -8.55 -24.81
CA ILE A 57 5.00 -7.16 -24.97
C ILE A 57 4.76 -6.33 -23.70
N LYS A 58 5.64 -5.38 -23.42
CA LYS A 58 5.44 -4.29 -22.47
C LYS A 58 5.33 -2.98 -23.24
N VAL A 59 4.25 -2.22 -23.01
CA VAL A 59 3.92 -1.01 -23.76
C VAL A 59 4.07 0.23 -22.91
N GLY A 60 4.81 1.23 -23.42
CA GLY A 60 5.03 2.51 -22.77
C GLY A 60 5.95 2.46 -21.55
N GLY A 61 6.19 3.61 -20.91
CA GLY A 61 7.16 3.79 -19.83
C GLY A 61 8.59 3.93 -20.36
N GLU A 62 9.59 3.76 -19.49
CA GLU A 62 11.00 3.85 -19.88
C GLU A 62 11.45 2.59 -20.65
N GLY A 63 11.99 2.77 -21.85
CA GLY A 63 12.18 1.71 -22.84
C GLY A 63 13.28 0.68 -22.55
N ARG A 64 14.17 0.94 -21.59
CA ARG A 64 15.31 0.07 -21.28
C ARG A 64 15.26 -0.46 -19.85
N GLU A 65 14.09 -0.87 -19.43
CA GLU A 65 13.94 -1.44 -18.10
C GLU A 65 14.72 -2.77 -17.98
N PRO A 66 15.35 -3.04 -16.83
CA PRO A 66 15.99 -4.32 -16.54
C PRO A 66 15.09 -5.53 -16.82
N LEU A 67 13.77 -5.33 -16.71
CA LEU A 67 12.74 -6.31 -17.03
C LEU A 67 12.89 -6.94 -18.41
N VAL A 68 13.04 -6.11 -19.46
CA VAL A 68 13.14 -6.63 -20.85
C VAL A 68 14.49 -7.31 -21.08
N GLN A 69 15.54 -6.85 -20.41
CA GLN A 69 16.86 -7.47 -20.49
C GLN A 69 16.90 -8.85 -19.83
N SER A 70 16.19 -9.01 -18.71
CA SER A 70 16.11 -10.29 -17.98
C SER A 70 15.08 -11.28 -18.55
N ASN A 71 14.23 -10.86 -19.49
CA ASN A 71 13.19 -11.68 -20.11
C ASN A 71 13.25 -11.61 -21.64
N PRO A 72 14.11 -12.42 -22.30
CA PRO A 72 14.33 -12.36 -23.76
C PRO A 72 13.08 -12.54 -24.63
N GLY A 73 12.03 -13.19 -24.11
CA GLY A 73 10.75 -13.35 -24.79
C GLY A 73 9.82 -12.14 -24.70
N LEU A 74 10.16 -11.16 -23.84
CA LEU A 74 9.37 -9.95 -23.64
C LEU A 74 9.96 -8.81 -24.49
N ARG A 75 9.13 -8.18 -25.33
CA ARG A 75 9.54 -7.04 -26.17
C ARG A 75 8.97 -5.73 -25.63
N TYR A 76 9.74 -4.67 -25.72
CA TYR A 76 9.28 -3.32 -25.44
C TYR A 76 8.68 -2.66 -26.68
N VAL A 77 7.53 -1.98 -26.50
CA VAL A 77 6.85 -1.18 -27.54
C VAL A 77 6.60 0.23 -26.96
N ALA A 78 7.16 1.23 -27.59
CA ALA A 78 7.11 2.60 -27.06
C ALA A 78 5.69 3.20 -27.11
N ASN A 79 4.99 3.04 -28.25
CA ASN A 79 3.71 3.68 -28.50
C ASN A 79 2.55 2.69 -28.42
N THR A 80 1.44 3.14 -27.87
CA THR A 80 0.21 2.33 -27.81
C THR A 80 -0.38 2.03 -29.21
N SER A 81 -0.16 2.92 -30.20
CA SER A 81 -0.56 2.70 -31.61
C SER A 81 0.08 1.49 -32.26
N ASP A 82 1.32 1.18 -31.89
CA ASP A 82 2.11 0.12 -32.52
C ASP A 82 1.90 -1.24 -31.83
N ALA A 83 1.32 -1.20 -30.63
CA ALA A 83 1.23 -2.32 -29.72
C ALA A 83 0.43 -3.50 -30.30
N ARG A 84 -0.72 -3.22 -30.95
CA ARG A 84 -1.56 -4.29 -31.52
C ARG A 84 -0.85 -5.03 -32.66
N GLY A 85 -0.16 -4.31 -33.52
CA GLY A 85 0.63 -4.89 -34.61
C GLY A 85 1.84 -5.71 -34.09
N ALA A 86 2.44 -5.28 -33.00
CA ALA A 86 3.56 -5.94 -32.34
C ALA A 86 3.16 -7.18 -31.53
N TYR A 87 1.92 -7.22 -31.02
CA TYR A 87 1.43 -8.32 -30.19
C TYR A 87 1.20 -9.60 -31.01
N LYS A 88 1.81 -10.70 -30.60
CA LYS A 88 1.73 -12.01 -31.26
C LYS A 88 1.24 -13.13 -30.33
N GLY A 89 0.55 -12.74 -29.24
CA GLY A 89 0.10 -13.65 -28.20
C GLY A 89 0.94 -13.55 -26.92
N GLY A 90 0.54 -14.32 -25.91
CA GLY A 90 1.17 -14.30 -24.60
C GLY A 90 0.67 -13.16 -23.72
N VAL A 91 1.57 -12.47 -23.02
CA VAL A 91 1.22 -11.37 -22.12
C VAL A 91 1.37 -10.00 -22.78
N VAL A 92 0.48 -9.06 -22.49
CA VAL A 92 0.62 -7.64 -22.82
C VAL A 92 0.43 -6.79 -21.56
N GLY A 93 1.44 -5.94 -21.25
CA GLY A 93 1.38 -5.06 -20.11
C GLY A 93 1.37 -3.59 -20.50
N GLY A 94 0.47 -2.79 -19.91
CA GLY A 94 0.37 -1.35 -20.17
C GLY A 94 -0.63 -0.66 -19.26
N THR A 95 -0.84 0.63 -19.47
CA THR A 95 -1.84 1.41 -18.71
C THR A 95 -3.24 1.32 -19.35
N ALA A 96 -4.25 1.89 -18.71
CA ALA A 96 -5.63 1.92 -19.22
C ALA A 96 -5.73 2.50 -20.64
N TRP A 97 -4.88 3.45 -21.00
CA TRP A 97 -4.83 4.05 -22.34
C TRP A 97 -4.54 3.04 -23.46
N LEU A 98 -3.80 1.97 -23.16
CA LEU A 98 -3.55 0.90 -24.12
C LEU A 98 -4.82 0.10 -24.40
N PHE A 99 -5.48 -0.36 -23.33
CA PHE A 99 -6.58 -1.32 -23.42
C PHE A 99 -7.94 -0.67 -23.78
N SER A 100 -8.06 0.66 -23.65
CA SER A 100 -9.26 1.40 -24.06
C SER A 100 -9.39 1.57 -25.58
N ARG A 101 -8.32 1.32 -26.33
CA ARG A 101 -8.32 1.45 -27.79
C ARG A 101 -9.16 0.35 -28.47
N SER A 102 -9.84 0.71 -29.54
CA SER A 102 -10.79 -0.19 -30.23
C SER A 102 -10.16 -1.47 -30.77
N GLU A 103 -8.89 -1.42 -31.18
CA GLU A 103 -8.14 -2.57 -31.70
C GLU A 103 -7.84 -3.66 -30.66
N TRP A 104 -8.10 -3.39 -29.39
CA TRP A 104 -7.96 -4.40 -28.31
C TRP A 104 -9.30 -5.06 -27.94
N ALA A 105 -10.43 -4.63 -28.53
CA ALA A 105 -11.75 -5.15 -28.17
C ALA A 105 -11.86 -6.67 -28.43
N GLY A 106 -12.06 -7.46 -27.34
CA GLY A 106 -12.21 -8.91 -27.40
C GLY A 106 -10.94 -9.72 -27.68
N GLU A 107 -9.77 -9.08 -27.68
CA GLU A 107 -8.49 -9.68 -28.05
C GLU A 107 -7.86 -10.56 -26.94
N LEU A 108 -8.29 -10.40 -25.70
CA LEU A 108 -7.70 -11.06 -24.56
C LEU A 108 -8.68 -12.03 -23.88
N ASP A 109 -8.16 -13.14 -23.37
CA ASP A 109 -8.96 -14.03 -22.54
C ASP A 109 -9.14 -13.46 -21.13
N PHE A 110 -8.08 -12.84 -20.56
CA PHE A 110 -8.09 -12.26 -19.23
C PHE A 110 -7.40 -10.90 -19.20
N LEU A 111 -7.97 -9.96 -18.46
CA LEU A 111 -7.32 -8.71 -18.07
C LEU A 111 -7.14 -8.68 -16.54
N PHE A 112 -5.90 -8.66 -16.10
CA PHE A 112 -5.53 -8.43 -14.71
C PHE A 112 -5.37 -6.93 -14.48
N ILE A 113 -6.14 -6.37 -13.55
CA ILE A 113 -6.06 -4.96 -13.16
C ILE A 113 -5.37 -4.90 -11.80
N ASP A 114 -4.09 -4.52 -11.79
CA ASP A 114 -3.31 -4.38 -10.54
C ASP A 114 -3.51 -3.00 -9.92
N GLU A 115 -3.42 -2.95 -8.59
CA GLU A 115 -3.79 -1.80 -7.76
C GLU A 115 -5.23 -1.31 -8.04
N ALA A 116 -6.17 -2.27 -8.18
CA ALA A 116 -7.56 -2.00 -8.56
C ALA A 116 -8.30 -1.07 -7.57
N GLY A 117 -7.84 -0.95 -6.32
CA GLY A 117 -8.32 0.04 -5.35
C GLY A 117 -8.02 1.50 -5.77
N GLN A 118 -7.12 1.70 -6.73
CA GLN A 118 -6.76 3.02 -7.26
C GLN A 118 -7.16 3.23 -8.73
N VAL A 119 -7.82 2.26 -9.36
CA VAL A 119 -8.31 2.38 -10.72
C VAL A 119 -9.76 2.85 -10.69
N SER A 120 -10.04 4.01 -11.31
CA SER A 120 -11.39 4.56 -11.37
C SER A 120 -12.36 3.60 -12.07
N LEU A 121 -13.62 3.60 -11.63
CA LEU A 121 -14.66 2.83 -12.28
C LEU A 121 -14.74 3.16 -13.78
N ALA A 122 -14.62 4.44 -14.14
CA ALA A 122 -14.63 4.87 -15.54
C ALA A 122 -13.50 4.25 -16.37
N ASN A 123 -12.27 4.24 -15.84
CA ASN A 123 -11.14 3.57 -16.52
C ASN A 123 -11.36 2.08 -16.65
N ALA A 124 -11.87 1.44 -15.59
CA ALA A 124 -12.15 0.00 -15.62
C ALA A 124 -13.20 -0.36 -16.67
N VAL A 125 -14.29 0.41 -16.76
CA VAL A 125 -15.32 0.24 -17.82
C VAL A 125 -14.72 0.43 -19.21
N ALA A 126 -13.90 1.45 -19.41
CA ALA A 126 -13.27 1.72 -20.71
C ALA A 126 -12.39 0.55 -21.19
N ILE A 127 -11.66 -0.11 -20.28
CA ILE A 127 -10.75 -1.21 -20.63
C ILE A 127 -11.40 -2.60 -20.55
N ALA A 128 -12.54 -2.75 -19.90
CA ALA A 128 -13.21 -4.04 -19.70
C ALA A 128 -13.50 -4.78 -21.02
N ARG A 129 -13.83 -4.03 -22.08
CA ARG A 129 -14.14 -4.61 -23.39
C ARG A 129 -12.97 -5.31 -24.09
N CYS A 130 -11.73 -5.14 -23.62
CA CYS A 130 -10.57 -5.76 -24.25
C CYS A 130 -10.44 -7.26 -23.94
N ALA A 131 -11.09 -7.75 -22.86
CA ALA A 131 -10.97 -9.12 -22.41
C ALA A 131 -12.33 -9.75 -22.07
N ARG A 132 -12.36 -11.09 -22.10
CA ARG A 132 -13.56 -11.87 -21.73
C ARG A 132 -13.74 -11.95 -20.21
N ASN A 133 -12.64 -11.91 -19.48
CA ASN A 133 -12.63 -12.03 -18.01
C ASN A 133 -11.77 -10.93 -17.40
N LEU A 134 -12.24 -10.35 -16.30
CA LEU A 134 -11.53 -9.36 -15.49
C LEU A 134 -11.09 -9.98 -14.17
N ILE A 135 -9.82 -9.78 -13.81
CA ILE A 135 -9.26 -10.17 -12.51
C ILE A 135 -8.78 -8.89 -11.81
N LEU A 136 -9.44 -8.53 -10.71
CA LEU A 136 -9.09 -7.36 -9.92
C LEU A 136 -8.08 -7.75 -8.83
N LEU A 137 -6.90 -7.15 -8.85
CA LEU A 137 -5.86 -7.30 -7.84
C LEU A 137 -5.75 -6.00 -7.04
N GLY A 138 -5.97 -6.04 -5.76
CA GLY A 138 -5.93 -4.82 -4.96
C GLY A 138 -6.33 -5.03 -3.52
N ASP A 139 -6.53 -3.91 -2.84
CA ASP A 139 -6.99 -3.87 -1.47
C ASP A 139 -7.73 -2.56 -1.23
N GLN A 140 -9.04 -2.63 -1.02
CA GLN A 140 -9.90 -1.47 -0.77
C GLN A 140 -9.67 -0.82 0.60
N MET A 141 -8.93 -1.49 1.49
CA MET A 141 -8.54 -0.95 2.80
C MET A 141 -7.19 -0.23 2.76
N GLN A 142 -6.57 -0.11 1.58
CA GLN A 142 -5.40 0.74 1.34
C GLN A 142 -5.81 2.04 0.68
N LEU A 143 -4.82 2.83 0.18
CA LEU A 143 -5.11 4.15 -0.40
C LEU A 143 -6.13 4.07 -1.53
N GLU A 144 -7.08 4.96 -1.48
CA GLU A 144 -8.06 5.17 -2.53
C GLU A 144 -7.46 5.90 -3.73
N GLN A 145 -8.18 5.90 -4.85
CA GLN A 145 -7.76 6.70 -5.99
C GLN A 145 -7.81 8.20 -5.63
N PRO A 146 -6.83 9.00 -6.07
CA PRO A 146 -6.89 10.45 -5.89
C PRO A 146 -8.00 11.03 -6.77
N ILE A 147 -8.99 11.68 -6.17
CA ILE A 147 -10.09 12.35 -6.84
C ILE A 147 -9.83 13.86 -6.80
N GLN A 148 -9.88 14.54 -7.95
CA GLN A 148 -9.66 15.97 -8.05
C GLN A 148 -10.97 16.78 -8.13
N GLY A 149 -12.12 16.13 -8.31
CA GLY A 149 -13.42 16.78 -8.43
C GLY A 149 -14.56 15.92 -7.92
N ALA A 150 -15.73 16.51 -7.73
CA ALA A 150 -16.94 15.77 -7.36
C ALA A 150 -17.44 14.95 -8.55
N HIS A 151 -17.76 13.68 -8.29
CA HIS A 151 -18.38 12.79 -9.28
C HIS A 151 -19.77 12.38 -8.83
N PRO A 152 -20.76 12.32 -9.74
CA PRO A 152 -22.11 11.90 -9.38
C PRO A 152 -22.20 10.41 -9.08
N GLY A 153 -22.95 10.05 -8.05
CA GLY A 153 -23.20 8.66 -7.66
C GLY A 153 -21.92 7.86 -7.44
N ASP A 154 -21.87 6.65 -7.96
CA ASP A 154 -20.73 5.72 -7.79
C ASP A 154 -19.55 6.00 -8.74
N ALA A 155 -19.62 7.01 -9.61
CA ALA A 155 -18.55 7.30 -10.58
C ALA A 155 -17.23 7.76 -9.93
N GLY A 156 -17.28 8.21 -8.66
CA GLY A 156 -16.10 8.53 -7.86
C GLY A 156 -15.41 7.31 -7.23
N LEU A 157 -16.03 6.14 -7.26
CA LEU A 157 -15.45 4.93 -6.65
C LEU A 157 -14.33 4.35 -7.51
N SER A 158 -13.42 3.64 -6.86
CA SER A 158 -12.55 2.71 -7.57
C SER A 158 -13.34 1.48 -8.03
N VAL A 159 -12.83 0.77 -9.04
CA VAL A 159 -13.47 -0.46 -9.51
C VAL A 159 -13.58 -1.50 -8.40
N LEU A 160 -12.62 -1.55 -7.49
CA LEU A 160 -12.64 -2.50 -6.39
C LEU A 160 -13.67 -2.11 -5.31
N GLN A 161 -13.77 -0.83 -4.96
CA GLN A 161 -14.81 -0.32 -4.08
C GLN A 161 -16.19 -0.57 -4.66
N TYR A 162 -16.38 -0.30 -5.96
CA TYR A 162 -17.65 -0.58 -6.64
C TYR A 162 -18.03 -2.06 -6.58
N ALA A 163 -17.09 -2.96 -6.85
CA ALA A 163 -17.31 -4.40 -6.81
C ALA A 163 -17.59 -4.94 -5.39
N LEU A 164 -17.09 -4.26 -4.35
CA LEU A 164 -17.22 -4.66 -2.95
C LEU A 164 -18.23 -3.80 -2.16
N LYS A 165 -19.03 -2.99 -2.86
CA LYS A 165 -20.07 -2.18 -2.24
C LYS A 165 -21.15 -3.09 -1.66
N ASP A 166 -21.41 -2.96 -0.35
CA ASP A 166 -22.54 -3.61 0.30
C ASP A 166 -23.83 -2.86 -0.05
N THR A 167 -24.58 -3.38 -1.01
CA THR A 167 -25.81 -2.75 -1.50
C THR A 167 -26.94 -2.77 -0.48
N GLN A 168 -26.89 -3.65 0.54
CA GLN A 168 -27.91 -3.73 1.59
C GLN A 168 -27.63 -2.74 2.72
N ALA A 169 -26.36 -2.54 3.08
CA ALA A 169 -25.94 -1.62 4.13
C ALA A 169 -25.72 -0.18 3.63
N SER A 170 -25.49 0.01 2.31
CA SER A 170 -25.20 1.31 1.71
C SER A 170 -26.43 2.21 1.61
N ARG A 171 -26.21 3.52 1.83
CA ARG A 171 -27.16 4.61 1.53
C ARG A 171 -26.60 5.45 0.39
N PRO A 172 -27.42 6.25 -0.32
CA PRO A 172 -26.97 7.04 -1.46
C PRO A 172 -25.81 7.99 -1.17
N ASP A 173 -25.76 8.53 0.05
CA ASP A 173 -24.76 9.47 0.56
C ASP A 173 -23.69 8.84 1.46
N GLN A 174 -23.87 7.56 1.83
CA GLN A 174 -22.98 6.82 2.73
C GLN A 174 -22.76 5.40 2.23
N PRO A 175 -21.91 5.19 1.21
CA PRO A 175 -21.59 3.86 0.74
C PRO A 175 -20.84 3.06 1.81
N VAL A 176 -21.24 1.81 2.00
CA VAL A 176 -20.57 0.85 2.88
C VAL A 176 -19.88 -0.18 2.00
N PHE A 177 -18.66 -0.54 2.34
CA PHE A 177 -17.88 -1.53 1.60
C PHE A 177 -17.52 -2.70 2.50
N HIS A 178 -17.51 -3.91 1.94
CA HIS A 178 -16.99 -5.07 2.64
C HIS A 178 -15.48 -4.88 2.91
N PRO A 179 -15.01 -4.86 4.17
CA PRO A 179 -13.60 -4.71 4.48
C PRO A 179 -12.79 -5.94 4.06
N VAL A 180 -13.46 -7.11 4.04
CA VAL A 180 -12.90 -8.37 3.54
C VAL A 180 -13.78 -8.87 2.39
N VAL A 181 -13.15 -9.27 1.29
CA VAL A 181 -13.86 -9.78 0.13
C VAL A 181 -14.70 -11.01 0.50
N PRO A 182 -16.03 -11.02 0.21
CA PRO A 182 -16.85 -12.20 0.38
C PRO A 182 -16.37 -13.36 -0.49
N PRO A 183 -16.52 -14.64 -0.04
CA PRO A 183 -16.04 -15.81 -0.79
C PRO A 183 -16.58 -15.92 -2.22
N ASP A 184 -17.82 -15.49 -2.45
CA ASP A 184 -18.47 -15.53 -3.77
C ASP A 184 -17.91 -14.46 -4.73
N TYR A 185 -17.24 -13.44 -4.22
CA TYR A 185 -16.65 -12.35 -5.01
C TYR A 185 -15.16 -12.55 -5.30
N GLY A 186 -14.46 -13.34 -4.47
CA GLY A 186 -13.04 -13.55 -4.71
C GLY A 186 -12.28 -14.16 -3.53
N LEU A 187 -10.96 -14.09 -3.63
CA LEU A 187 -10.05 -14.65 -2.66
C LEU A 187 -9.45 -13.57 -1.77
N PHE A 188 -9.41 -13.83 -0.47
CA PHE A 188 -8.69 -13.05 0.52
C PHE A 188 -7.36 -13.74 0.85
N LEU A 189 -6.25 -13.04 0.64
CA LEU A 189 -4.93 -13.53 1.03
C LEU A 189 -4.72 -13.23 2.52
N GLY A 190 -4.94 -14.21 3.37
CA GLY A 190 -5.03 -14.03 4.83
C GLY A 190 -3.69 -14.06 5.56
N GLU A 191 -2.54 -14.23 4.90
CA GLU A 191 -1.24 -14.34 5.56
C GLU A 191 -0.25 -13.28 5.08
N THR A 192 0.22 -12.42 6.00
CA THR A 192 1.29 -11.46 5.70
C THR A 192 2.67 -12.02 6.04
N ARG A 193 3.63 -11.83 5.14
CA ARG A 193 5.05 -12.19 5.30
C ARG A 193 5.94 -10.98 5.57
N ARG A 194 5.31 -9.89 6.00
CA ARG A 194 5.98 -8.62 6.31
C ARG A 194 5.98 -8.32 7.80
N MET A 195 4.79 -8.20 8.39
CA MET A 195 4.60 -7.60 9.70
C MET A 195 4.84 -8.61 10.83
N HIS A 196 5.54 -8.18 11.88
CA HIS A 196 5.57 -8.88 13.16
C HIS A 196 4.13 -9.09 13.70
N PRO A 197 3.82 -10.20 14.40
CA PRO A 197 2.47 -10.48 14.90
C PRO A 197 1.85 -9.33 15.71
N SER A 198 2.64 -8.59 16.49
CA SER A 198 2.16 -7.45 17.29
C SER A 198 1.71 -6.26 16.43
N VAL A 199 2.36 -5.99 15.28
CA VAL A 199 1.90 -4.98 14.31
C VAL A 199 0.70 -5.50 13.53
N CYS A 200 0.76 -6.75 13.09
CA CYS A 200 -0.28 -7.39 12.30
C CYS A 200 -1.62 -7.45 13.05
N ARG A 201 -1.62 -7.69 14.37
CA ARG A 201 -2.84 -7.76 15.17
C ARG A 201 -3.68 -6.50 15.07
N PHE A 202 -3.08 -5.30 15.25
CA PHE A 202 -3.78 -4.02 15.10
C PHE A 202 -4.39 -3.89 13.71
N ILE A 203 -3.60 -4.14 12.66
CA ILE A 203 -4.02 -4.06 11.27
C ILE A 203 -5.16 -5.05 10.98
N SER A 204 -5.01 -6.29 11.42
CA SER A 204 -6.00 -7.35 11.24
C SER A 204 -7.36 -7.00 11.85
N GLU A 205 -7.36 -6.65 13.14
CA GLU A 205 -8.58 -6.34 13.88
C GLU A 205 -9.23 -5.02 13.44
N SER A 206 -8.42 -4.01 13.09
CA SER A 206 -8.95 -2.69 12.73
C SER A 206 -9.41 -2.61 11.29
N MET A 207 -8.79 -3.38 10.36
CA MET A 207 -8.98 -3.24 8.91
C MET A 207 -9.60 -4.47 8.25
N TYR A 208 -9.34 -5.69 8.78
CA TYR A 208 -9.66 -6.95 8.09
C TYR A 208 -10.43 -7.95 8.97
N GLU A 209 -11.22 -7.47 9.93
CA GLU A 209 -12.13 -8.30 10.77
C GLU A 209 -11.41 -9.46 11.48
N GLY A 210 -10.12 -9.29 11.83
CA GLY A 210 -9.31 -10.32 12.46
C GLY A 210 -8.81 -11.42 11.50
N ARG A 211 -9.06 -11.32 10.20
CA ARG A 211 -8.77 -12.38 9.22
C ARG A 211 -7.35 -12.35 8.64
N LEU A 212 -6.56 -11.31 8.91
CA LEU A 212 -5.17 -11.23 8.50
C LEU A 212 -4.25 -11.79 9.60
N HIS A 213 -3.38 -12.74 9.27
CA HIS A 213 -2.43 -13.36 10.18
C HIS A 213 -0.99 -13.13 9.73
N SER A 214 -0.08 -13.08 10.69
CA SER A 214 1.35 -12.99 10.39
C SER A 214 1.93 -14.38 10.18
N HIS A 215 2.79 -14.54 9.16
CA HIS A 215 3.59 -15.75 8.98
C HIS A 215 4.53 -15.96 10.19
N SER A 216 4.72 -17.21 10.59
CA SER A 216 5.49 -17.56 11.80
C SER A 216 6.91 -16.98 11.83
N ASP A 217 7.59 -16.89 10.67
CA ASP A 217 8.95 -16.33 10.60
C ASP A 217 9.00 -14.85 11.00
N CYS A 218 7.93 -14.10 10.76
CA CYS A 218 7.86 -12.69 11.14
C CYS A 218 7.92 -12.45 12.65
N ALA A 219 7.62 -13.45 13.48
CA ALA A 219 7.73 -13.37 14.93
C ALA A 219 9.18 -13.27 15.45
N ARG A 220 10.18 -13.55 14.59
CA ARG A 220 11.60 -13.40 14.94
C ARG A 220 12.06 -11.93 14.89
N GLN A 221 11.32 -11.06 14.25
CA GLN A 221 11.69 -9.65 14.08
C GLN A 221 11.67 -8.91 15.41
N ARG A 222 12.80 -8.31 15.80
CA ARG A 222 12.91 -7.53 17.03
C ARG A 222 14.03 -6.51 16.95
N ILE A 223 13.90 -5.43 17.71
CA ILE A 223 14.90 -4.37 17.87
C ILE A 223 15.39 -4.40 19.32
N GLU A 224 16.69 -4.45 19.53
CA GLU A 224 17.26 -4.36 20.87
C GLU A 224 16.97 -2.97 21.48
N LEU A 225 16.44 -2.96 22.70
CA LEU A 225 16.11 -1.70 23.37
C LEU A 225 17.35 -1.03 23.96
N ALA A 226 17.30 0.31 24.05
CA ALA A 226 18.32 1.08 24.74
C ALA A 226 18.42 0.69 26.21
N SER A 227 19.64 0.62 26.73
CA SER A 227 19.89 0.45 28.16
C SER A 227 19.58 1.78 28.88
N GLY A 228 18.84 1.72 29.98
CA GLY A 228 18.52 2.89 30.80
C GLY A 228 17.04 3.06 31.15
N LYS A 229 16.76 4.00 32.08
CA LYS A 229 15.39 4.24 32.58
C LYS A 229 14.58 5.23 31.72
N THR A 230 15.24 6.11 30.99
CA THR A 230 14.62 7.16 30.16
C THR A 230 14.75 6.82 28.69
N ARG A 231 14.03 5.81 28.22
CA ARG A 231 13.96 5.42 26.82
C ARG A 231 12.63 5.87 26.21
N LEU A 232 12.67 6.31 24.95
CA LEU A 232 11.50 6.68 24.17
C LEU A 232 10.83 5.45 23.54
N ILE A 233 11.63 4.46 23.19
CA ILE A 233 11.15 3.17 22.64
C ILE A 233 11.04 2.17 23.77
N THR A 234 9.81 1.77 24.08
CA THR A 234 9.48 0.91 25.23
C THR A 234 9.30 -0.57 24.88
N ARG A 235 9.25 -0.90 23.59
CA ARG A 235 9.01 -2.26 23.09
C ARG A 235 10.00 -2.62 21.99
N GLU A 236 10.40 -3.88 21.95
CA GLU A 236 11.28 -4.44 20.90
C GLU A 236 10.58 -4.55 19.55
N GLN A 237 9.25 -4.65 19.55
CA GLN A 237 8.39 -4.82 18.36
C GLN A 237 6.96 -4.37 18.66
N GLY A 238 6.16 -4.16 17.60
CA GLY A 238 4.76 -3.78 17.70
C GLY A 238 4.52 -2.30 17.41
N ILE A 239 3.61 -1.70 18.15
CA ILE A 239 3.27 -0.28 18.01
C ILE A 239 3.63 0.43 19.32
N VAL A 240 4.30 1.58 19.21
CA VAL A 240 4.65 2.46 20.32
C VAL A 240 4.02 3.82 20.07
N PHE A 241 3.22 4.30 21.02
CA PHE A 241 2.76 5.68 21.02
C PHE A 241 3.76 6.55 21.80
N SER A 242 4.17 7.65 21.18
CA SER A 242 5.07 8.65 21.77
C SER A 242 4.32 9.99 21.84
N PRO A 243 3.67 10.30 22.98
CA PRO A 243 2.87 11.51 23.13
C PRO A 243 3.73 12.76 23.09
N VAL A 244 3.24 13.79 22.38
CA VAL A 244 3.82 15.14 22.34
C VAL A 244 2.68 16.15 22.41
N GLU A 245 2.52 16.82 23.53
CA GLU A 245 1.54 17.89 23.68
C GLU A 245 2.04 19.17 22.99
N HIS A 246 1.20 19.76 22.16
CA HIS A 246 1.49 21.01 21.47
C HIS A 246 0.18 21.75 21.11
N GLU A 247 0.25 23.07 20.89
CA GLU A 247 -0.91 23.92 20.60
C GLU A 247 -0.69 24.74 19.34
N GLY A 248 -1.77 25.03 18.61
CA GLY A 248 -1.76 25.87 17.42
C GLY A 248 -1.15 25.24 16.17
N ASN A 249 -0.72 23.99 16.23
CA ASN A 249 -0.13 23.29 15.07
C ASN A 249 -1.23 22.71 14.17
N VAL A 250 -1.20 23.05 12.88
CA VAL A 250 -2.21 22.62 11.91
C VAL A 250 -1.65 21.57 10.93
N GLN A 251 -0.53 21.87 10.28
CA GLN A 251 0.07 21.01 9.23
C GLN A 251 1.56 20.73 9.48
N GLN A 252 2.12 21.30 10.54
CA GLN A 252 3.50 21.14 10.97
C GLN A 252 3.57 21.28 12.49
N SER A 253 4.44 20.49 13.12
CA SER A 253 4.78 20.56 14.54
C SER A 253 6.28 20.39 14.68
N ASP A 254 6.94 21.42 15.17
CA ASP A 254 8.38 21.41 15.45
C ASP A 254 8.67 20.51 16.66
N GLU A 255 7.74 20.44 17.63
CA GLU A 255 7.83 19.58 18.81
C GLU A 255 7.80 18.09 18.42
N GLU A 256 6.96 17.73 17.45
CA GLU A 256 6.98 16.36 16.92
C GLU A 256 8.23 16.07 16.10
N VAL A 257 8.77 17.05 15.35
CA VAL A 257 10.06 16.92 14.64
C VAL A 257 11.18 16.61 15.63
N GLU A 258 11.29 17.37 16.72
CA GLU A 258 12.27 17.10 17.79
C GLU A 258 12.11 15.71 18.39
N ARG A 259 10.88 15.28 18.65
CA ARG A 259 10.58 13.94 19.17
C ARG A 259 10.98 12.86 18.18
N VAL A 260 10.69 13.02 16.89
CA VAL A 260 11.09 12.09 15.82
C VAL A 260 12.60 11.98 15.74
N MET A 261 13.32 13.11 15.84
CA MET A 261 14.80 13.13 15.85
C MET A 261 15.37 12.37 17.06
N ALA A 262 14.79 12.58 18.25
CA ALA A 262 15.22 11.89 19.46
C ALA A 262 14.98 10.36 19.36
N ILE A 263 13.82 9.95 18.83
CA ILE A 263 13.50 8.54 18.58
C ILE A 263 14.49 7.92 17.57
N TYR A 264 14.75 8.61 16.46
CA TYR A 264 15.71 8.14 15.46
C TYR A 264 17.11 7.96 16.06
N THR A 265 17.57 8.93 16.85
CA THR A 265 18.87 8.89 17.53
C THR A 265 18.97 7.69 18.49
N GLU A 266 17.90 7.40 19.21
CA GLU A 266 17.84 6.22 20.10
C GLU A 266 17.89 4.89 19.33
N LEU A 267 17.27 4.84 18.15
CA LEU A 267 17.19 3.64 17.31
C LEU A 267 18.47 3.37 16.49
N LEU A 268 19.20 4.43 16.13
CA LEU A 268 20.37 4.32 15.24
C LEU A 268 21.44 3.40 15.84
N GLY A 269 21.89 2.44 15.04
CA GLY A 269 22.92 1.47 15.46
C GLY A 269 22.44 0.36 16.39
N ARG A 270 21.16 0.35 16.82
CA ARG A 270 20.60 -0.77 17.60
C ARG A 270 20.55 -2.04 16.77
N SER A 271 20.69 -3.18 17.43
CA SER A 271 20.57 -4.46 16.77
C SER A 271 19.14 -4.71 16.31
N TYR A 272 18.98 -5.08 15.04
CA TYR A 272 17.72 -5.55 14.46
C TYR A 272 17.87 -6.99 14.00
N THR A 273 17.02 -7.89 14.51
CA THR A 273 16.92 -9.27 14.03
C THR A 273 15.82 -9.34 12.96
N THR A 274 16.17 -9.84 11.78
CA THR A 274 15.24 -10.01 10.64
C THR A 274 14.36 -11.26 10.82
N LYS A 275 13.34 -11.42 9.99
CA LYS A 275 12.50 -12.64 9.99
C LYS A 275 13.28 -13.92 9.63
N GLU A 276 14.38 -13.79 8.90
CA GLU A 276 15.31 -14.91 8.61
C GLU A 276 16.20 -15.26 9.81
N GLY A 277 16.18 -14.47 10.90
CA GLY A 277 16.98 -14.68 12.10
C GLY A 277 18.37 -14.02 12.04
N THR A 278 18.68 -13.26 11.00
CA THR A 278 19.94 -12.51 10.89
C THR A 278 19.87 -11.23 11.71
N THR A 279 20.90 -10.95 12.51
CA THR A 279 21.01 -9.73 13.31
C THR A 279 22.04 -8.77 12.69
N ARG A 280 21.66 -7.51 12.58
CA ARG A 280 22.50 -6.43 12.06
C ARG A 280 22.13 -5.08 12.71
N PRO A 281 22.99 -4.08 12.69
CA PRO A 281 22.65 -2.75 13.17
C PRO A 281 21.56 -2.08 12.27
N LEU A 282 20.68 -1.31 12.89
CA LEU A 282 19.77 -0.41 12.19
C LEU A 282 20.53 0.76 11.58
N THR A 283 20.18 1.08 10.36
CA THR A 283 20.73 2.22 9.59
C THR A 283 19.63 3.24 9.29
N LEU A 284 20.00 4.40 8.76
CA LEU A 284 19.04 5.41 8.30
C LEU A 284 18.04 4.84 7.27
N HIS A 285 18.48 3.91 6.42
CA HIS A 285 17.62 3.31 5.38
C HIS A 285 16.60 2.31 5.94
N ASP A 286 16.74 1.90 7.19
CA ASP A 286 15.81 0.98 7.86
C ASP A 286 14.63 1.70 8.51
N VAL A 287 14.56 3.02 8.41
CA VAL A 287 13.50 3.84 9.00
C VAL A 287 12.74 4.60 7.92
N LEU A 288 11.41 4.48 7.92
CA LEU A 288 10.50 5.34 7.16
C LEU A 288 9.94 6.42 8.08
N PHE A 289 10.02 7.67 7.65
CA PHE A 289 9.44 8.82 8.33
C PHE A 289 8.22 9.29 7.54
N ILE A 290 7.05 9.18 8.14
CA ILE A 290 5.76 9.37 7.45
C ILE A 290 5.01 10.52 8.11
N ALA A 291 4.44 11.41 7.30
CA ALA A 291 3.55 12.47 7.79
C ALA A 291 2.38 12.70 6.82
N PRO A 292 1.21 13.18 7.31
CA PRO A 292 0.04 13.42 6.46
C PRO A 292 0.19 14.67 5.58
N TYR A 293 0.96 15.67 6.00
CA TYR A 293 1.08 16.95 5.35
C TYR A 293 2.50 17.21 4.80
N ASN A 294 2.56 17.81 3.62
CA ASN A 294 3.83 18.16 2.98
C ASN A 294 4.66 19.19 3.78
N ALA A 295 4.02 20.02 4.63
CA ALA A 295 4.73 20.92 5.51
C ALA A 295 5.56 20.14 6.53
N GLN A 296 4.96 19.17 7.22
CA GLN A 296 5.66 18.28 8.15
C GLN A 296 6.72 17.43 7.44
N VAL A 297 6.43 16.94 6.24
CA VAL A 297 7.43 16.20 5.44
C VAL A 297 8.68 17.06 5.20
N ARG A 298 8.51 18.35 4.83
CA ARG A 298 9.65 19.27 4.62
C ARG A 298 10.40 19.56 5.92
N ALA A 299 9.70 19.77 7.03
CA ALA A 299 10.31 19.99 8.34
C ALA A 299 11.16 18.78 8.76
N LEU A 300 10.62 17.57 8.63
CA LEU A 300 11.35 16.32 8.89
C LEU A 300 12.57 16.15 7.95
N GLN A 301 12.44 16.50 6.65
CA GLN A 301 13.54 16.43 5.71
C GLN A 301 14.67 17.40 6.03
N ALA A 302 14.33 18.58 6.58
CA ALA A 302 15.31 19.58 7.00
C ALA A 302 16.06 19.17 8.27
N ALA A 303 15.39 18.48 9.20
CA ALA A 303 15.95 18.07 10.47
C ALA A 303 16.74 16.76 10.42
N LEU A 304 16.29 15.80 9.61
CA LEU A 304 16.90 14.46 9.51
C LEU A 304 18.14 14.46 8.62
N PRO A 305 19.07 13.51 8.82
CA PRO A 305 20.26 13.38 7.97
C PRO A 305 19.93 13.20 6.49
N GLN A 306 20.81 13.69 5.62
CA GLN A 306 20.68 13.49 4.17
C GLN A 306 20.55 12.01 3.83
N GLY A 307 19.59 11.67 2.96
CA GLY A 307 19.28 10.29 2.60
C GLY A 307 18.18 9.64 3.45
N ALA A 308 17.64 10.35 4.45
CA ALA A 308 16.48 9.88 5.20
C ALA A 308 15.28 9.65 4.28
N ARG A 309 14.56 8.54 4.50
CA ARG A 309 13.36 8.16 3.74
C ARG A 309 12.14 8.86 4.34
N VAL A 310 11.93 10.14 3.96
CA VAL A 310 10.84 10.98 4.45
C VAL A 310 9.80 11.20 3.36
N GLY A 311 8.51 11.12 3.70
CA GLY A 311 7.44 11.37 2.74
C GLY A 311 6.03 11.24 3.28
N SER A 312 5.05 11.51 2.42
CA SER A 312 3.65 11.22 2.70
C SER A 312 3.36 9.72 2.63
N VAL A 313 2.20 9.33 3.13
CA VAL A 313 1.72 7.94 3.07
C VAL A 313 1.71 7.44 1.62
N ASP A 314 1.29 8.28 0.68
CA ASP A 314 1.20 7.95 -0.76
C ASP A 314 2.57 7.61 -1.36
N LYS A 315 3.64 8.33 -0.96
CA LYS A 315 5.01 8.10 -1.43
C LYS A 315 5.54 6.70 -1.06
N PHE A 316 5.09 6.16 0.06
CA PHE A 316 5.59 4.88 0.59
C PHE A 316 4.71 3.68 0.25
N GLN A 317 3.70 3.84 -0.60
CA GLN A 317 2.92 2.71 -1.07
C GLN A 317 3.82 1.66 -1.73
N GLY A 318 3.62 0.39 -1.39
CA GLY A 318 4.45 -0.72 -1.86
C GLY A 318 5.82 -0.87 -1.19
N GLN A 319 6.28 0.12 -0.39
CA GLN A 319 7.55 0.06 0.34
C GLN A 319 7.36 -0.55 1.74
N GLU A 320 8.46 -0.90 2.37
CA GLU A 320 8.51 -1.40 3.75
C GLU A 320 9.86 -1.10 4.40
N ALA A 321 9.91 -1.13 5.72
CA ALA A 321 11.13 -0.99 6.51
C ALA A 321 10.98 -1.65 7.88
N PRO A 322 12.08 -2.03 8.55
CA PRO A 322 12.06 -2.49 9.92
C PRO A 322 11.28 -1.57 10.86
N VAL A 323 11.47 -0.26 10.71
CA VAL A 323 10.80 0.76 11.53
C VAL A 323 10.04 1.76 10.67
N CYS A 324 8.82 2.13 11.11
CA CYS A 324 8.09 3.28 10.58
C CYS A 324 7.77 4.25 11.71
N ILE A 325 8.05 5.54 11.52
CA ILE A 325 7.69 6.61 12.44
C ILE A 325 6.65 7.48 11.75
N LEU A 326 5.44 7.53 12.32
CA LEU A 326 4.32 8.34 11.84
C LEU A 326 4.16 9.56 12.74
N SER A 327 4.31 10.77 12.18
CA SER A 327 4.09 12.06 12.85
C SER A 327 2.78 12.65 12.34
N LEU A 328 1.78 12.84 13.23
CA LEU A 328 0.46 13.35 12.85
C LEU A 328 0.38 14.87 12.78
N CYS A 329 1.28 15.59 13.47
CA CYS A 329 1.62 17.00 13.43
C CYS A 329 0.50 18.04 13.72
N SER A 330 -0.73 17.61 13.97
CA SER A 330 -1.83 18.55 14.27
C SER A 330 -2.16 18.55 15.76
N SER A 331 -2.30 19.74 16.33
CA SER A 331 -2.77 19.93 17.71
C SER A 331 -4.25 19.59 17.83
N TYR A 332 -4.67 19.28 19.05
CA TYR A 332 -6.07 19.12 19.37
C TYR A 332 -6.91 20.33 18.92
N GLY A 333 -7.99 20.09 18.18
CA GLY A 333 -8.86 21.13 17.64
C GLY A 333 -8.35 21.83 16.38
N GLU A 334 -7.07 21.68 16.01
CA GLU A 334 -6.41 22.40 14.91
C GLU A 334 -6.16 21.49 13.68
N TYR A 335 -7.20 20.86 13.18
CA TYR A 335 -7.07 19.84 12.12
C TYR A 335 -6.98 20.40 10.70
N GLY A 336 -6.96 21.74 10.55
CA GLY A 336 -6.90 22.38 9.24
C GLY A 336 -8.16 22.16 8.38
N ALA A 337 -8.10 22.58 7.13
CA ALA A 337 -9.24 22.52 6.19
C ALA A 337 -9.70 21.09 5.85
N ARG A 338 -8.86 20.07 6.08
CA ARG A 338 -9.18 18.66 5.80
C ARG A 338 -9.78 17.91 7.00
N GLY A 339 -9.74 18.51 8.19
CA GLY A 339 -10.32 17.96 9.41
C GLY A 339 -9.62 16.72 9.96
N LEU A 340 -10.12 16.24 11.11
CA LEU A 340 -9.64 15.03 11.79
C LEU A 340 -9.73 13.78 10.87
N ALA A 341 -10.75 13.72 10.02
CA ALA A 341 -10.96 12.61 9.10
C ALA A 341 -9.78 12.40 8.13
N PHE A 342 -9.05 13.45 7.76
CA PHE A 342 -7.86 13.31 6.91
C PHE A 342 -6.66 12.76 7.67
N ILE A 343 -6.47 13.19 8.93
CA ILE A 343 -5.33 12.78 9.76
C ILE A 343 -5.49 11.32 10.21
N LEU A 344 -6.71 10.95 10.62
CA LEU A 344 -7.06 9.63 11.09
C LEU A 344 -7.77 8.79 10.02
N ASP A 345 -7.59 9.12 8.74
CA ASP A 345 -8.14 8.31 7.65
C ASP A 345 -7.70 6.84 7.80
N ARG A 346 -8.68 5.95 7.81
CA ARG A 346 -8.49 4.52 8.10
C ARG A 346 -7.51 3.88 7.12
N ASN A 347 -7.64 4.20 5.84
CA ASN A 347 -6.82 3.62 4.79
C ASN A 347 -5.38 4.16 4.86
N ARG A 348 -5.21 5.45 5.21
CA ARG A 348 -3.90 6.08 5.44
C ARG A 348 -3.19 5.49 6.65
N ILE A 349 -3.89 5.33 7.77
CA ILE A 349 -3.35 4.67 8.96
C ILE A 349 -2.96 3.21 8.64
N ASN A 350 -3.82 2.48 7.93
CA ASN A 350 -3.50 1.13 7.48
C ASN A 350 -2.19 1.10 6.69
N VAL A 351 -2.07 1.95 5.67
CA VAL A 351 -0.87 1.99 4.84
C VAL A 351 0.35 2.41 5.65
N ALA A 352 0.27 3.46 6.48
CA ALA A 352 1.40 3.96 7.26
C ALA A 352 1.94 2.89 8.24
N ILE A 353 1.07 2.32 9.07
CA ILE A 353 1.45 1.33 10.08
C ILE A 353 1.93 0.02 9.44
N SER A 354 1.27 -0.44 8.38
CA SER A 354 1.64 -1.68 7.70
C SER A 354 2.93 -1.60 6.86
N ARG A 355 3.58 -0.42 6.79
CA ARG A 355 4.95 -0.30 6.25
C ARG A 355 5.99 -0.88 7.22
N ALA A 356 5.67 -0.91 8.53
CA ALA A 356 6.57 -1.46 9.54
C ALA A 356 6.64 -2.99 9.45
N GLN A 357 7.85 -3.50 9.37
CA GLN A 357 8.09 -4.94 9.50
C GLN A 357 8.06 -5.35 10.98
N CYS A 358 8.71 -4.57 11.85
CA CYS A 358 8.93 -4.88 13.26
C CYS A 358 8.28 -3.86 14.21
N LEU A 359 8.55 -2.58 14.02
CA LEU A 359 8.15 -1.52 14.94
C LEU A 359 7.51 -0.35 14.20
N ALA A 360 6.32 0.04 14.62
CA ALA A 360 5.69 1.31 14.24
C ALA A 360 5.68 2.25 15.44
N VAL A 361 6.13 3.49 15.25
CA VAL A 361 6.06 4.53 16.28
C VAL A 361 5.11 5.63 15.81
N VAL A 362 4.14 5.97 16.63
CA VAL A 362 3.18 7.04 16.36
C VAL A 362 3.50 8.21 17.28
N VAL A 363 3.83 9.35 16.70
CA VAL A 363 4.09 10.62 17.40
C VAL A 363 2.89 11.52 17.15
N ALA A 364 2.21 11.96 18.21
CA ALA A 364 1.02 12.79 18.09
C ALA A 364 0.66 13.48 19.42
N ASP A 365 -0.20 14.48 19.33
CA ASP A 365 -0.84 15.10 20.49
C ASP A 365 -1.82 14.09 21.14
N PRO A 366 -1.61 13.68 22.40
CA PRO A 366 -2.47 12.70 23.06
C PRO A 366 -3.92 13.19 23.24
N ARG A 367 -4.16 14.50 23.21
CA ARG A 367 -5.49 15.09 23.39
C ARG A 367 -6.43 14.90 22.20
N ILE A 368 -5.92 14.40 21.08
CA ILE A 368 -6.75 14.02 19.90
C ILE A 368 -7.87 13.04 20.30
N ASP A 369 -7.69 12.22 21.34
CA ASP A 369 -8.70 11.27 21.83
C ASP A 369 -9.89 11.93 22.52
N GLY A 370 -9.75 13.18 22.98
CA GLY A 370 -10.79 13.95 23.67
C GLY A 370 -11.73 14.74 22.76
N ALA A 371 -11.47 14.77 21.45
CA ALA A 371 -12.25 15.55 20.51
C ALA A 371 -13.34 14.71 19.86
N GLY A 372 -14.60 15.16 19.83
CA GLY A 372 -15.39 14.63 18.78
C GLY A 372 -16.89 14.71 18.86
N SER A 373 -17.47 14.99 17.70
CA SER A 373 -18.85 14.69 17.35
C SER A 373 -19.06 13.17 17.26
N LEU A 374 -20.30 12.72 17.32
CA LEU A 374 -20.68 11.30 17.13
C LEU A 374 -20.12 10.70 15.81
N ALA A 375 -19.97 11.53 14.77
CA ALA A 375 -19.42 11.14 13.49
C ALA A 375 -17.91 10.83 13.55
N GLU A 376 -17.18 11.47 14.46
CA GLU A 376 -15.74 11.29 14.64
C GLU A 376 -15.39 10.17 15.62
N MET A 377 -16.36 9.65 16.37
CA MET A 377 -16.15 8.59 17.36
C MET A 377 -15.43 7.35 16.79
N ARG A 378 -15.69 6.99 15.54
CA ARG A 378 -15.01 5.84 14.90
C ARG A 378 -13.53 6.11 14.65
N LEU A 379 -13.19 7.36 14.29
CA LEU A 379 -11.80 7.80 14.06
C LEU A 379 -11.05 7.88 15.40
N ILE A 380 -11.70 8.42 16.43
CA ILE A 380 -11.16 8.49 17.79
C ILE A 380 -10.91 7.08 18.35
N ASN A 381 -11.85 6.15 18.18
CA ASN A 381 -11.66 4.75 18.59
C ASN A 381 -10.47 4.11 17.87
N LEU A 382 -10.25 4.41 16.57
CA LEU A 382 -9.08 3.94 15.84
C LEU A 382 -7.80 4.52 16.44
N PHE A 383 -7.77 5.80 16.76
CA PHE A 383 -6.63 6.47 17.42
C PHE A 383 -6.36 5.89 18.81
N CYS A 384 -7.37 5.77 19.67
CA CYS A 384 -7.24 5.17 21.00
C CYS A 384 -6.70 3.73 20.90
N LYS A 385 -7.21 2.93 19.95
CA LYS A 385 -6.73 1.58 19.72
C LYS A 385 -5.27 1.57 19.26
N LEU A 386 -4.88 2.49 18.38
CA LEU A 386 -3.50 2.65 17.91
C LEU A 386 -2.55 3.02 19.06
N CYS A 387 -2.96 3.89 19.98
CA CYS A 387 -2.18 4.33 21.15
C CYS A 387 -2.07 3.24 22.23
N SER A 388 -3.06 2.37 22.38
CA SER A 388 -3.15 1.34 23.42
C SER A 388 -2.55 -0.02 23.02
N THR A 389 -2.25 -0.23 21.75
CA THR A 389 -1.66 -1.47 21.24
C THR A 389 -0.19 -1.60 21.56
#